data_d01b828a5a098b4fd4339fba0fe19c28
#
_entry.id   d01b828a5a098b4fd4339fba0fe19c28
#
_cell.length_a   1.000
_cell.length_b   1.000
_cell.length_c   1.000
_cell.angle_alpha   90.00
_cell.angle_beta   90.00
_cell.angle_gamma   90.00
#
_symmetry.space_group_name_H-M   'P 1'
#
loop_
_entity.id
_entity.type
_entity.pdbx_description
1 polymer ?
#
loop_
_entity_poly.entity_id
_entity_poly.type
_entity_poly.pdbx_seq_one_letter_code
_entity_poly.pdbx_strand_id
1 'polypeptide(L)'
;MFDVTANGASIPALGFGTFRIPGPDVLRIVPHALKAGFRHIDTAQIYGNEAEVGEAIAASGIARGDIFLTTKVWVENYKHDAFLASVDESLKKLKTDYVDLLLLHWPNEAVSLAEQIGALNAVKEAGKVRHIGVSNFNTALMAEAVKLSKAPIVTNQIEYHPYIDQDVVM
;
A
#
# COMPACT_ATOMS: atom_id res chain seq x y z
N MET A 1 7.83 8.00 17.68
CA MET A 1 6.68 7.21 17.16
C MET A 1 7.08 5.76 17.28
N PHE A 2 6.19 4.84 17.63
CA PHE A 2 6.53 3.40 17.75
C PHE A 2 6.07 2.67 16.49
N ASP A 3 6.65 1.50 16.25
CA ASP A 3 6.29 0.63 15.14
C ASP A 3 5.48 -0.58 15.64
N VAL A 4 4.62 -1.11 14.78
CA VAL A 4 3.93 -2.38 14.97
C VAL A 4 4.61 -3.43 14.10
N THR A 5 4.93 -4.58 14.71
CA THR A 5 5.56 -5.69 13.98
C THR A 5 4.48 -6.69 13.56
N ALA A 6 4.44 -7.01 12.26
CA ALA A 6 3.52 -8.01 11.71
C ALA A 6 4.23 -8.83 10.62
N ASN A 7 4.32 -10.14 10.80
CA ASN A 7 4.87 -11.09 9.82
C ASN A 7 6.21 -10.65 9.19
N GLY A 8 7.11 -10.08 10.02
CA GLY A 8 8.44 -9.62 9.60
C GLY A 8 8.49 -8.19 9.06
N ALA A 9 7.36 -7.48 8.95
CA ALA A 9 7.33 -6.05 8.67
C ALA A 9 7.34 -5.24 9.97
N SER A 10 8.12 -4.15 9.99
CA SER A 10 8.03 -3.09 11.01
C SER A 10 7.34 -1.89 10.38
N ILE A 11 6.12 -1.62 10.82
CA ILE A 11 5.23 -0.62 10.22
C ILE A 11 5.02 0.52 11.22
N PRO A 12 5.34 1.78 10.90
CA PRO A 12 5.03 2.90 11.79
C PRO A 12 3.54 2.92 12.13
N ALA A 13 3.22 2.87 13.42
CA ALA A 13 1.84 2.72 13.92
C ALA A 13 0.91 3.87 13.51
N LEU A 14 1.48 5.05 13.23
CA LEU A 14 0.72 6.20 12.76
C LEU A 14 1.13 6.54 11.32
N GLY A 15 0.20 6.36 10.39
CA GLY A 15 0.36 6.70 8.97
C GLY A 15 -0.43 7.96 8.58
N PHE A 16 0.04 8.64 7.55
CA PHE A 16 -0.66 9.74 6.90
C PHE A 16 -1.24 9.27 5.58
N GLY A 17 -2.58 9.20 5.50
CA GLY A 17 -3.33 8.80 4.30
C GLY A 17 -3.60 9.99 3.38
N THR A 18 -3.55 9.74 2.06
CA THR A 18 -3.76 10.76 1.02
C THR A 18 -5.11 10.62 0.29
N PHE A 19 -5.98 9.73 0.75
CA PHE A 19 -7.30 9.55 0.17
C PHE A 19 -8.12 10.84 0.15
N ARG A 20 -8.74 11.17 -0.98
CA ARG A 20 -9.52 12.40 -1.20
C ARG A 20 -8.73 13.72 -1.01
N ILE A 21 -7.41 13.69 -1.02
CA ILE A 21 -6.61 14.91 -1.02
C ILE A 21 -6.25 15.22 -2.48
N PRO A 22 -6.66 16.37 -3.03
CA PRO A 22 -6.28 16.78 -4.38
C PRO A 22 -4.76 16.93 -4.51
N GLY A 23 -4.19 16.65 -5.68
CA GLY A 23 -2.75 16.71 -5.93
C GLY A 23 -2.06 17.97 -5.42
N PRO A 24 -2.54 19.20 -5.74
CA PRO A 24 -1.96 20.43 -5.23
C PRO A 24 -1.93 20.53 -3.69
N ASP A 25 -2.94 19.96 -3.02
CA ASP A 25 -2.97 19.91 -1.55
C ASP A 25 -2.01 18.85 -1.01
N VAL A 26 -1.79 17.72 -1.72
CA VAL A 26 -0.77 16.72 -1.34
C VAL A 26 0.60 17.38 -1.30
N LEU A 27 0.99 18.15 -2.31
CA LEU A 27 2.27 18.88 -2.36
C LEU A 27 2.45 19.83 -1.18
N ARG A 28 1.37 20.34 -0.61
CA ARG A 28 1.39 21.25 0.54
C ARG A 28 1.37 20.50 1.87
N ILE A 29 0.53 19.46 1.99
CA ILE A 29 0.23 18.81 3.27
C ILE A 29 1.23 17.70 3.61
N VAL A 30 1.67 16.87 2.65
CA VAL A 30 2.62 15.78 2.91
C VAL A 30 3.94 16.28 3.52
N PRO A 31 4.57 17.39 3.04
CA PRO A 31 5.75 17.95 3.71
C PRO A 31 5.47 18.39 5.16
N HIS A 32 4.28 18.89 5.47
CA HIS A 32 3.90 19.24 6.84
C HIS A 32 3.76 18.00 7.72
N ALA A 33 3.15 16.92 7.21
CA ALA A 33 3.05 15.65 7.93
C ALA A 33 4.45 15.08 8.23
N LEU A 34 5.34 15.06 7.23
CA LEU A 34 6.73 14.61 7.40
C LEU A 34 7.49 15.47 8.42
N LYS A 35 7.32 16.80 8.38
CA LYS A 35 7.91 17.73 9.37
C LYS A 35 7.34 17.52 10.77
N ALA A 36 6.05 17.14 10.89
CA ALA A 36 5.42 16.79 12.16
C ALA A 36 5.87 15.43 12.71
N GLY A 37 6.67 14.67 11.96
CA GLY A 37 7.26 13.40 12.42
C GLY A 37 6.59 12.15 11.86
N PHE A 38 5.58 12.26 10.97
CA PHE A 38 5.08 11.09 10.26
C PHE A 38 6.20 10.47 9.43
N ARG A 39 6.23 9.13 9.40
CA ARG A 39 7.18 8.36 8.58
C ARG A 39 6.50 7.27 7.76
N HIS A 40 5.18 7.13 7.85
CA HIS A 40 4.36 6.27 7.03
C HIS A 40 3.41 7.13 6.19
N ILE A 41 3.53 7.04 4.87
CA ILE A 41 2.65 7.71 3.89
C ILE A 41 1.88 6.62 3.14
N ASP A 42 0.56 6.76 3.10
CA ASP A 42 -0.36 5.82 2.45
C ASP A 42 -1.09 6.49 1.29
N THR A 43 -0.96 5.91 0.11
CA THR A 43 -1.65 6.34 -1.12
C THR A 43 -2.24 5.12 -1.84
N ALA A 44 -2.77 5.29 -3.05
CA ALA A 44 -3.24 4.23 -3.94
C ALA A 44 -3.35 4.72 -5.39
N GLN A 45 -3.29 3.79 -6.35
CA GLN A 45 -3.45 4.09 -7.77
C GLN A 45 -4.72 4.90 -8.07
N ILE A 46 -5.87 4.47 -7.50
CA ILE A 46 -7.17 5.11 -7.75
C ILE A 46 -7.30 6.53 -7.16
N TYR A 47 -6.41 6.92 -6.22
CA TYR A 47 -6.48 8.27 -5.65
C TYR A 47 -6.01 9.34 -6.64
N GLY A 48 -5.25 8.95 -7.68
CA GLY A 48 -4.81 9.86 -8.73
C GLY A 48 -3.76 10.88 -8.29
N ASN A 49 -3.12 10.67 -7.13
CA ASN A 49 -2.18 11.62 -6.53
C ASN A 49 -0.80 11.03 -6.20
N GLU A 50 -0.49 9.83 -6.72
CA GLU A 50 0.80 9.19 -6.48
C GLU A 50 2.00 10.04 -6.96
N ALA A 51 1.83 10.80 -8.06
CA ALA A 51 2.89 11.66 -8.59
C ALA A 51 3.24 12.78 -7.61
N GLU A 52 2.24 13.44 -7.06
CA GLU A 52 2.41 14.51 -6.07
C GLU A 52 2.94 13.97 -4.74
N VAL A 53 2.53 12.76 -4.33
CA VAL A 53 3.13 12.09 -3.16
C VAL A 53 4.61 11.84 -3.39
N GLY A 54 5.00 11.30 -4.55
CA GLY A 54 6.39 11.08 -4.91
C GLY A 54 7.21 12.36 -4.94
N GLU A 55 6.64 13.44 -5.50
CA GLU A 55 7.28 14.75 -5.51
C GLU A 55 7.48 15.32 -4.12
N ALA A 56 6.44 15.29 -3.29
CA ALA A 56 6.50 15.78 -1.91
C ALA A 56 7.53 15.02 -1.06
N ILE A 57 7.62 13.69 -1.22
CA ILE A 57 8.63 12.87 -0.53
C ILE A 57 10.03 13.23 -1.03
N ALA A 58 10.26 13.29 -2.35
CA ALA A 58 11.57 13.61 -2.92
C ALA A 58 12.06 15.00 -2.50
N ALA A 59 11.15 15.97 -2.38
CA ALA A 59 11.47 17.35 -1.95
C ALA A 59 11.63 17.51 -0.43
N SER A 60 11.27 16.50 0.37
CA SER A 60 11.24 16.60 1.84
C SER A 60 12.61 16.69 2.51
N GLY A 61 13.68 16.26 1.81
CA GLY A 61 15.02 16.11 2.38
C GLY A 61 15.18 14.91 3.31
N ILE A 62 14.13 14.11 3.51
CA ILE A 62 14.19 12.87 4.31
C ILE A 62 14.64 11.73 3.39
N ALA A 63 15.59 10.91 3.87
CA ALA A 63 16.06 9.78 3.09
C ALA A 63 14.91 8.81 2.80
N ARG A 64 14.81 8.27 1.56
CA ARG A 64 13.73 7.35 1.16
C ARG A 64 13.61 6.15 2.11
N GLY A 65 14.74 5.66 2.62
CA GLY A 65 14.79 4.53 3.56
C GLY A 65 14.18 4.83 4.94
N ASP A 66 13.98 6.09 5.29
CA ASP A 66 13.38 6.53 6.55
C ASP A 66 11.86 6.73 6.43
N ILE A 67 11.29 6.51 5.23
CA ILE A 67 9.87 6.63 4.97
C ILE A 67 9.30 5.26 4.60
N PHE A 68 8.28 4.83 5.33
CA PHE A 68 7.46 3.68 5.01
C PHE A 68 6.37 4.12 4.03
N LEU A 69 6.46 3.72 2.78
CA LEU A 69 5.54 4.11 1.71
C LEU A 69 4.63 2.96 1.33
N THR A 70 3.32 3.18 1.42
CA THR A 70 2.28 2.24 1.01
C THR A 70 1.56 2.75 -0.22
N THR A 71 1.37 1.88 -1.21
CA THR A 71 0.41 2.10 -2.29
C THR A 71 -0.44 0.83 -2.53
N LYS A 72 -1.45 0.93 -3.39
CA LYS A 72 -2.43 -0.15 -3.59
C LYS A 72 -2.74 -0.29 -5.07
N VAL A 73 -2.76 -1.52 -5.56
CA VAL A 73 -3.17 -1.81 -6.94
C VAL A 73 -4.69 -1.76 -7.03
N TRP A 74 -5.19 -1.02 -8.02
CA TRP A 74 -6.63 -0.92 -8.25
C TRP A 74 -7.17 -2.16 -8.98
N VAL A 75 -8.40 -2.52 -8.72
CA VAL A 75 -9.04 -3.77 -9.17
C VAL A 75 -9.01 -4.01 -10.68
N GLU A 76 -9.00 -2.95 -11.48
CA GLU A 76 -8.93 -3.04 -12.95
C GLU A 76 -7.57 -3.57 -13.45
N ASN A 77 -6.53 -3.48 -12.62
CA ASN A 77 -5.16 -3.90 -12.92
C ASN A 77 -4.82 -5.28 -12.37
N TYR A 78 -5.79 -6.12 -11.96
CA TYR A 78 -5.50 -7.38 -11.28
C TYR A 78 -5.06 -8.52 -12.20
N LYS A 79 -5.26 -8.44 -13.53
CA LYS A 79 -4.66 -9.38 -14.46
C LYS A 79 -3.13 -9.29 -14.41
N HIS A 80 -2.45 -10.43 -14.41
CA HIS A 80 -1.02 -10.54 -14.15
C HIS A 80 -0.16 -9.46 -14.85
N ASP A 81 -0.24 -9.36 -16.18
CA ASP A 81 0.62 -8.41 -16.92
C ASP A 81 0.25 -6.95 -16.67
N ALA A 82 -1.06 -6.66 -16.55
CA ALA A 82 -1.55 -5.33 -16.18
C ALA A 82 -1.12 -4.96 -14.75
N PHE A 83 -1.11 -5.94 -13.83
CA PHE A 83 -0.64 -5.76 -12.47
C PHE A 83 0.83 -5.31 -12.44
N LEU A 84 1.71 -6.07 -13.09
CA LEU A 84 3.14 -5.76 -13.13
C LEU A 84 3.39 -4.38 -13.75
N ALA A 85 2.74 -4.08 -14.88
CA ALA A 85 2.86 -2.78 -15.55
C ALA A 85 2.34 -1.63 -14.67
N SER A 86 1.23 -1.84 -13.96
CA SER A 86 0.66 -0.82 -13.06
C SER A 86 1.56 -0.52 -11.86
N VAL A 87 2.26 -1.53 -11.33
CA VAL A 87 3.25 -1.33 -10.27
C VAL A 87 4.43 -0.51 -10.78
N ASP A 88 4.93 -0.79 -11.98
CA ASP A 88 6.01 0.02 -12.60
C ASP A 88 5.60 1.47 -12.79
N GLU A 89 4.36 1.71 -13.21
CA GLU A 89 3.82 3.07 -13.33
C GLU A 89 3.68 3.76 -11.96
N SER A 90 3.23 3.05 -10.93
CA SER A 90 3.20 3.57 -9.55
C SER A 90 4.58 3.97 -9.06
N LEU A 91 5.59 3.11 -9.24
CA LEU A 91 6.98 3.40 -8.85
C LEU A 91 7.53 4.65 -9.57
N LYS A 92 7.24 4.78 -10.87
CA LYS A 92 7.61 5.96 -11.66
C LYS A 92 6.95 7.23 -11.13
N LYS A 93 5.64 7.21 -10.84
CA LYS A 93 4.91 8.34 -10.24
C LYS A 93 5.46 8.68 -8.86
N LEU A 94 5.69 7.69 -8.03
CA LEU A 94 6.23 7.84 -6.69
C LEU A 94 7.73 8.20 -6.65
N LYS A 95 8.42 8.26 -7.81
CA LYS A 95 9.85 8.61 -7.95
C LYS A 95 10.75 7.74 -7.07
N THR A 96 10.50 6.43 -7.04
CA THR A 96 11.23 5.47 -6.20
C THR A 96 11.35 4.12 -6.90
N ASP A 97 12.38 3.35 -6.57
CA ASP A 97 12.59 2.01 -7.11
C ASP A 97 11.80 0.93 -6.35
N TYR A 98 11.26 1.25 -5.19
CA TYR A 98 10.47 0.33 -4.37
C TYR A 98 9.43 1.05 -3.50
N VAL A 99 8.38 0.32 -3.13
CA VAL A 99 7.50 0.68 -2.02
C VAL A 99 7.69 -0.28 -0.83
N ASP A 100 7.42 0.20 0.37
CA ASP A 100 7.56 -0.63 1.57
C ASP A 100 6.40 -1.62 1.71
N LEU A 101 5.19 -1.22 1.29
CA LEU A 101 4.01 -2.05 1.32
C LEU A 101 3.16 -1.86 0.06
N LEU A 102 2.80 -2.97 -0.58
CA LEU A 102 1.83 -2.99 -1.67
C LEU A 102 0.60 -3.81 -1.28
N LEU A 103 -0.58 -3.25 -1.49
CA LEU A 103 -1.84 -3.90 -1.18
C LEU A 103 -2.68 -4.21 -2.43
N LEU A 104 -3.42 -5.32 -2.41
CA LEU A 104 -4.64 -5.43 -3.20
C LEU A 104 -5.69 -4.51 -2.57
N HIS A 105 -6.22 -3.55 -3.35
CA HIS A 105 -7.02 -2.45 -2.77
C HIS A 105 -8.40 -2.91 -2.32
N TRP A 106 -9.07 -3.75 -3.11
CA TRP A 106 -10.38 -4.33 -2.82
C TRP A 106 -10.47 -5.77 -3.33
N PRO A 107 -11.29 -6.63 -2.74
CA PRO A 107 -11.63 -7.91 -3.34
C PRO A 107 -12.25 -7.72 -4.73
N ASN A 108 -11.90 -8.60 -5.68
CA ASN A 108 -12.48 -8.60 -7.02
C ASN A 108 -12.49 -10.02 -7.57
N GLU A 109 -13.67 -10.49 -8.01
CA GLU A 109 -13.88 -11.84 -8.51
C GLU A 109 -13.63 -11.97 -10.04
N ALA A 110 -13.42 -10.86 -10.76
CA ALA A 110 -13.17 -10.87 -12.19
C ALA A 110 -11.82 -11.52 -12.56
N VAL A 111 -10.88 -11.57 -11.60
CA VAL A 111 -9.60 -12.25 -11.69
C VAL A 111 -9.47 -13.20 -10.50
N SER A 112 -9.01 -14.43 -10.70
CA SER A 112 -8.87 -15.38 -9.60
C SER A 112 -7.95 -14.85 -8.50
N LEU A 113 -8.27 -15.15 -7.24
CA LEU A 113 -7.42 -14.74 -6.11
C LEU A 113 -6.00 -15.31 -6.23
N ALA A 114 -5.86 -16.53 -6.78
CA ALA A 114 -4.56 -17.14 -7.02
C ALA A 114 -3.69 -16.32 -8.00
N GLU A 115 -4.30 -15.77 -9.06
CA GLU A 115 -3.58 -14.89 -10.01
C GLU A 115 -3.19 -13.57 -9.36
N GLN A 116 -4.10 -12.94 -8.61
CA GLN A 116 -3.84 -11.69 -7.88
C GLN A 116 -2.69 -11.85 -6.87
N ILE A 117 -2.73 -12.90 -6.05
CA ILE A 117 -1.67 -13.19 -5.06
C ILE A 117 -0.37 -13.60 -5.78
N GLY A 118 -0.47 -14.33 -6.89
CA GLY A 118 0.69 -14.66 -7.72
C GLY A 118 1.42 -13.40 -8.23
N ALA A 119 0.67 -12.41 -8.72
CA ALA A 119 1.22 -11.13 -9.18
C ALA A 119 1.85 -10.33 -8.03
N LEU A 120 1.21 -10.28 -6.83
CA LEU A 120 1.81 -9.68 -5.63
C LEU A 120 3.16 -10.34 -5.28
N ASN A 121 3.24 -11.68 -5.30
CA ASN A 121 4.48 -12.38 -5.03
C ASN A 121 5.56 -12.05 -6.10
N ALA A 122 5.17 -11.98 -7.37
CA ALA A 122 6.09 -11.69 -8.47
C ALA A 122 6.76 -10.30 -8.32
N VAL A 123 5.99 -9.25 -7.98
CA VAL A 123 6.58 -7.91 -7.76
C VAL A 123 7.45 -7.85 -6.52
N LYS A 124 7.16 -8.66 -5.49
CA LYS A 124 8.01 -8.80 -4.31
C LYS A 124 9.32 -9.53 -4.66
N GLU A 125 9.25 -10.63 -5.39
CA GLU A 125 10.43 -11.38 -5.86
C GLU A 125 11.33 -10.51 -6.74
N ALA A 126 10.74 -9.61 -7.55
CA ALA A 126 11.46 -8.63 -8.37
C ALA A 126 12.08 -7.47 -7.56
N GLY A 127 11.91 -7.44 -6.24
CA GLY A 127 12.46 -6.40 -5.36
C GLY A 127 11.77 -5.04 -5.43
N LYS A 128 10.65 -4.93 -6.15
CA LYS A 128 9.86 -3.70 -6.30
C LYS A 128 9.06 -3.35 -5.04
N VAL A 129 8.86 -4.32 -4.16
CA VAL A 129 8.04 -4.22 -2.95
C VAL A 129 8.71 -4.95 -1.80
N ARG A 130 8.81 -4.33 -0.63
CA ARG A 130 9.36 -4.97 0.58
C ARG A 130 8.38 -5.91 1.25
N HIS A 131 7.12 -5.48 1.37
CA HIS A 131 6.05 -6.24 2.03
C HIS A 131 4.78 -6.21 1.17
N ILE A 132 3.98 -7.27 1.28
CA ILE A 132 2.72 -7.41 0.58
C ILE A 132 1.57 -7.61 1.55
N GLY A 133 0.40 -7.12 1.18
CA GLY A 133 -0.81 -7.24 1.97
C GLY A 133 -2.07 -7.10 1.14
N VAL A 134 -3.19 -7.06 1.81
CA VAL A 134 -4.51 -6.89 1.20
C VAL A 134 -5.27 -5.77 1.90
N SER A 135 -6.38 -5.35 1.32
CA SER A 135 -7.27 -4.35 1.91
C SER A 135 -8.72 -4.73 1.67
N ASN A 136 -9.57 -4.51 2.68
CA ASN A 136 -11.00 -4.78 2.64
C ASN A 136 -11.37 -6.27 2.45
N PHE A 137 -10.49 -7.19 2.80
CA PHE A 137 -10.76 -8.62 2.74
C PHE A 137 -11.54 -9.07 3.98
N ASN A 138 -12.53 -9.94 3.78
CA ASN A 138 -13.16 -10.65 4.90
C ASN A 138 -12.25 -11.80 5.38
N THR A 139 -12.62 -12.43 6.49
CA THR A 139 -11.83 -13.51 7.12
C THR A 139 -11.61 -14.70 6.20
N ALA A 140 -12.59 -15.08 5.40
CA ALA A 140 -12.48 -16.21 4.46
C ALA A 140 -11.48 -15.91 3.33
N LEU A 141 -11.61 -14.76 2.69
CA LEU A 141 -10.67 -14.31 1.65
C LEU A 141 -9.25 -14.11 2.21
N MET A 142 -9.14 -13.60 3.45
CA MET A 142 -7.84 -13.46 4.11
C MET A 142 -7.17 -14.81 4.33
N ALA A 143 -7.90 -15.81 4.82
CA ALA A 143 -7.38 -17.16 5.03
C ALA A 143 -6.94 -17.80 3.70
N GLU A 144 -7.71 -17.61 2.62
CA GLU A 144 -7.36 -18.09 1.29
C GLU A 144 -6.13 -17.36 0.73
N ALA A 145 -6.06 -16.04 0.85
CA ALA A 145 -4.91 -15.25 0.41
C ALA A 145 -3.61 -15.69 1.09
N VAL A 146 -3.64 -15.90 2.42
CA VAL A 146 -2.49 -16.42 3.18
C VAL A 146 -2.06 -17.80 2.69
N LYS A 147 -3.02 -18.71 2.40
CA LYS A 147 -2.74 -20.05 1.89
C LYS A 147 -2.12 -20.04 0.49
N LEU A 148 -2.52 -19.11 -0.36
CA LEU A 148 -2.02 -18.96 -1.74
C LEU A 148 -0.68 -18.22 -1.82
N SER A 149 -0.35 -17.42 -0.82
CA SER A 149 0.84 -16.56 -0.88
C SER A 149 2.12 -17.32 -0.50
N LYS A 150 3.17 -17.15 -1.30
CA LYS A 150 4.51 -17.65 -0.99
C LYS A 150 5.20 -16.78 0.06
N ALA A 151 5.01 -15.47 -0.03
CA ALA A 151 5.55 -14.50 0.92
C ALA A 151 4.51 -14.18 2.01
N PRO A 152 4.93 -13.82 3.23
CA PRO A 152 4.00 -13.44 4.28
C PRO A 152 3.12 -12.26 3.85
N ILE A 153 1.80 -12.38 4.04
CA ILE A 153 0.87 -11.25 3.98
C ILE A 153 0.94 -10.55 5.35
N VAL A 154 1.34 -9.27 5.36
CA VAL A 154 1.64 -8.57 6.61
C VAL A 154 0.46 -7.82 7.19
N THR A 155 -0.55 -7.51 6.37
CA THR A 155 -1.72 -6.76 6.84
C THR A 155 -2.95 -6.97 5.94
N ASN A 156 -4.11 -6.77 6.55
CA ASN A 156 -5.37 -6.47 5.89
C ASN A 156 -5.79 -5.06 6.33
N GLN A 157 -5.65 -4.07 5.45
CA GLN A 157 -6.04 -2.69 5.76
C GLN A 157 -7.55 -2.53 5.62
N ILE A 158 -8.22 -2.12 6.68
CA ILE A 158 -9.67 -1.92 6.72
C ILE A 158 -10.02 -0.54 7.25
N GLU A 159 -11.21 -0.05 6.92
CA GLU A 159 -11.79 1.11 7.59
C GLU A 159 -12.10 0.73 9.04
N TYR A 160 -11.58 1.52 9.99
CA TYR A 160 -11.80 1.30 11.41
C TYR A 160 -11.95 2.63 12.16
N HIS A 161 -13.08 2.83 12.80
CA HIS A 161 -13.39 4.00 13.60
C HIS A 161 -14.58 3.68 14.55
N PRO A 162 -14.89 4.52 15.58
CA PRO A 162 -15.90 4.22 16.60
C PRO A 162 -17.33 3.98 16.11
N TYR A 163 -17.63 4.29 14.86
CA TYR A 163 -18.98 4.14 14.28
C TYR A 163 -19.13 2.91 13.37
N ILE A 164 -18.08 2.09 13.24
CA ILE A 164 -18.14 0.85 12.46
C ILE A 164 -17.77 -0.35 13.33
N ASP A 165 -18.56 -1.41 13.22
CA ASP A 165 -18.28 -2.68 13.88
C ASP A 165 -17.42 -3.56 12.93
N GLN A 166 -16.23 -3.95 13.40
CA GLN A 166 -15.30 -4.80 12.69
C GLN A 166 -14.91 -6.05 13.50
N ASP A 167 -15.68 -6.42 14.52
CA ASP A 167 -15.37 -7.55 15.41
C ASP A 167 -15.18 -8.88 14.66
N VAL A 168 -15.84 -9.04 13.51
CA VAL A 168 -15.73 -10.26 12.68
C VAL A 168 -14.38 -10.34 11.94
N VAL A 169 -13.74 -9.21 11.70
CA VAL A 169 -12.47 -9.15 10.91
C VAL A 169 -11.26 -9.04 11.83
N MET A 170 -11.44 -8.53 13.02
CA MET A 170 -10.41 -8.36 14.05
C MET A 170 -10.29 -9.58 14.95
#